data_6974c3abb1fb8f7dc4e6e77578dfcfaa
#
_entry.id   6974c3abb1fb8f7dc4e6e77578dfcfaa
#
_cell.length_a   1.000
_cell.length_b   1.000
_cell.length_c   1.000
_cell.angle_alpha   90.00
_cell.angle_beta   90.00
_cell.angle_gamma   90.00
#
_symmetry.space_group_name_H-M   'P 1'
#
loop_
_entity.id
_entity.type
_entity.pdbx_description
1 polymer ?
#
loop_
_entity_poly.entity_id
_entity_poly.type
_entity_poly.pdbx_seq_one_letter_code
_entity_poly.pdbx_strand_id
1 'polypeptide(L)'
;MKNRDLKKFYDKIYKKGEGKHYTPLLLSGDKVPPAKLEVLREISWKGKTVLDAGCGTGELAYLVAQKGAKRVLGIDYSDGAIAVAQKSWFSPNLEFFKKDIRDIKEKFDVVVSLGTLEHLDEPLAALRKLKKLLNPKGSLIITCPNWTNPRGYILQTLRILFDAKITLADIHYFSPLDFQNFAKKLGMKLTWRTVDHDWAQGEKLVADFKRRLPNILLKDKKFKTDPLAIAKFVSWIESTIIPIESRKPHSGAVGLYHFKN
;
A
#
# COMPACT_ATOMS: atom_id res chain seq x y z
N MET A 1 13.95 -2.78 8.67
CA MET A 1 13.42 -2.55 10.06
C MET A 1 12.84 -3.87 10.53
N LYS A 2 13.19 -4.35 11.74
CA LYS A 2 12.61 -5.60 12.25
C LYS A 2 11.12 -5.41 12.52
N ASN A 3 10.28 -6.45 12.32
CA ASN A 3 8.82 -6.38 12.56
C ASN A 3 8.44 -5.75 13.90
N ARG A 4 9.27 -5.94 14.94
CA ARG A 4 9.08 -5.33 16.27
C ARG A 4 9.19 -3.81 16.27
N ASP A 5 10.05 -3.26 15.44
CA ASP A 5 10.27 -1.80 15.32
C ASP A 5 9.16 -1.17 14.47
N LEU A 6 8.69 -1.89 13.47
CA LEU A 6 7.56 -1.50 12.63
C LEU A 6 6.28 -1.38 13.48
N LYS A 7 6.01 -2.38 14.36
CA LYS A 7 4.88 -2.31 15.29
C LYS A 7 4.92 -1.05 16.15
N LYS A 8 6.07 -0.77 16.79
CA LYS A 8 6.24 0.43 17.63
C LYS A 8 6.03 1.72 16.82
N PHE A 9 6.47 1.74 15.55
CA PHE A 9 6.29 2.87 14.66
C PHE A 9 4.79 3.15 14.41
N TYR A 10 4.02 2.12 14.02
CA TYR A 10 2.59 2.27 13.75
C TYR A 10 1.77 2.54 15.03
N ASP A 11 2.06 1.87 16.14
CA ASP A 11 1.41 2.16 17.42
C ASP A 11 1.62 3.62 17.85
N LYS A 12 2.81 4.21 17.58
CA LYS A 12 3.08 5.63 17.84
C LYS A 12 2.25 6.55 16.94
N ILE A 13 2.14 6.22 15.65
CA ILE A 13 1.34 6.97 14.66
C ILE A 13 -0.13 6.99 15.10
N TYR A 14 -0.70 5.85 15.41
CA TYR A 14 -2.12 5.75 15.79
C TYR A 14 -2.42 6.40 17.15
N LYS A 15 -1.51 6.28 18.14
CA LYS A 15 -1.68 6.90 19.47
C LYS A 15 -1.56 8.43 19.47
N LYS A 16 -0.73 9.01 18.59
CA LYS A 16 -0.51 10.46 18.55
C LYS A 16 -1.52 11.24 17.70
N GLY A 17 -2.54 10.60 17.15
CA GLY A 17 -3.47 11.23 16.22
C GLY A 17 -2.84 11.65 14.89
N GLU A 18 -1.56 11.32 14.66
CA GLU A 18 -0.91 11.41 13.34
C GLU A 18 -1.52 10.40 12.36
N GLY A 19 -2.41 9.55 12.85
CA GLY A 19 -3.34 8.73 12.09
C GLY A 19 -4.27 9.51 11.16
N LYS A 20 -4.24 10.85 11.15
CA LYS A 20 -4.95 11.65 10.14
C LYS A 20 -4.59 11.27 8.70
N HIS A 21 -3.37 10.79 8.46
CA HIS A 21 -2.98 10.21 7.16
C HIS A 21 -3.55 8.81 6.89
N TYR A 22 -4.01 8.12 7.95
CA TYR A 22 -4.54 6.76 7.90
C TYR A 22 -5.99 6.70 8.40
N THR A 23 -6.56 7.85 8.83
CA THR A 23 -7.97 7.95 9.24
C THR A 23 -8.86 7.68 8.03
N PRO A 24 -9.96 6.96 8.21
CA PRO A 24 -10.88 6.66 7.14
C PRO A 24 -11.37 7.93 6.46
N LEU A 25 -11.00 8.13 5.21
CA LEU A 25 -11.40 9.28 4.40
C LEU A 25 -12.93 9.42 4.29
N LEU A 26 -13.65 8.29 4.38
CA LEU A 26 -15.11 8.28 4.32
C LEU A 26 -15.79 9.00 5.50
N LEU A 27 -15.15 9.02 6.69
CA LEU A 27 -15.71 9.71 7.87
C LEU A 27 -15.53 11.23 7.79
N SER A 28 -14.53 11.69 7.04
CA SER A 28 -14.25 13.12 6.82
C SER A 28 -14.90 13.67 5.56
N GLY A 29 -15.63 12.84 4.80
CA GLY A 29 -16.20 13.21 3.50
C GLY A 29 -15.19 13.19 2.35
N ASP A 30 -13.96 12.78 2.61
CA ASP A 30 -12.92 12.67 1.59
C ASP A 30 -13.16 11.46 0.67
N LYS A 31 -12.57 11.51 -0.53
CA LYS A 31 -12.70 10.44 -1.51
C LYS A 31 -11.85 9.22 -1.14
N VAL A 32 -12.41 8.03 -1.32
CA VAL A 32 -11.66 6.76 -1.20
C VAL A 32 -10.44 6.79 -2.13
N PRO A 33 -9.24 6.41 -1.65
CA PRO A 33 -8.04 6.37 -2.49
C PRO A 33 -8.23 5.54 -3.76
N PRO A 34 -7.73 6.01 -4.94
CA PRO A 34 -7.90 5.33 -6.22
C PRO A 34 -7.50 3.85 -6.18
N ALA A 35 -6.40 3.51 -5.51
CA ALA A 35 -5.95 2.13 -5.38
C ALA A 35 -6.99 1.23 -4.68
N LYS A 36 -7.67 1.71 -3.63
CA LYS A 36 -8.73 0.95 -2.95
C LYS A 36 -9.95 0.79 -3.83
N LEU A 37 -10.34 1.84 -4.59
CA LEU A 37 -11.44 1.75 -5.54
C LEU A 37 -11.17 0.71 -6.62
N GLU A 38 -9.95 0.65 -7.14
CA GLU A 38 -9.56 -0.34 -8.14
C GLU A 38 -9.55 -1.76 -7.58
N VAL A 39 -9.11 -1.96 -6.33
CA VAL A 39 -9.24 -3.26 -5.64
C VAL A 39 -10.70 -3.66 -5.51
N LEU A 40 -11.60 -2.74 -5.15
CA LEU A 40 -13.04 -3.01 -5.04
C LEU A 40 -13.71 -3.39 -6.37
N ARG A 41 -13.10 -2.98 -7.51
CA ARG A 41 -13.57 -3.31 -8.86
C ARG A 41 -12.96 -4.58 -9.44
N GLU A 42 -11.89 -5.10 -8.81
CA GLU A 42 -11.08 -6.19 -9.35
C GLU A 42 -11.86 -7.51 -9.50
N ILE A 43 -12.79 -7.76 -8.59
CA ILE A 43 -13.63 -8.97 -8.57
C ILE A 43 -15.03 -8.67 -8.03
N SER A 44 -15.96 -9.64 -8.19
CA SER A 44 -17.22 -9.64 -7.46
C SER A 44 -16.98 -10.16 -6.04
N TRP A 45 -17.37 -9.37 -5.03
CA TRP A 45 -17.25 -9.70 -3.60
C TRP A 45 -18.44 -10.47 -3.06
N LYS A 46 -19.59 -10.42 -3.76
CA LYS A 46 -20.86 -11.02 -3.31
C LYS A 46 -20.71 -12.50 -2.94
N GLY A 47 -21.12 -12.85 -1.73
CA GLY A 47 -21.13 -14.22 -1.22
C GLY A 47 -19.74 -14.79 -0.84
N LYS A 48 -18.65 -14.02 -0.95
CA LYS A 48 -17.28 -14.48 -0.66
C LYS A 48 -16.89 -14.32 0.80
N THR A 49 -16.08 -15.25 1.29
CA THR A 49 -15.34 -15.10 2.54
C THR A 49 -14.00 -14.39 2.24
N VAL A 50 -13.70 -13.33 2.99
CA VAL A 50 -12.57 -12.44 2.71
C VAL A 50 -11.71 -12.23 3.96
N LEU A 51 -10.39 -12.34 3.79
CA LEU A 51 -9.39 -11.90 4.77
C LEU A 51 -8.72 -10.62 4.28
N ASP A 52 -8.74 -9.56 5.08
CA ASP A 52 -7.93 -8.36 4.89
C ASP A 52 -6.73 -8.43 5.84
N ALA A 53 -5.57 -8.82 5.31
CA ALA A 53 -4.34 -9.05 6.06
C ALA A 53 -3.48 -7.78 6.10
N GLY A 54 -3.33 -7.18 7.28
CA GLY A 54 -2.78 -5.84 7.45
C GLY A 54 -3.86 -4.79 7.15
N CYS A 55 -5.06 -4.95 7.72
CA CYS A 55 -6.23 -4.13 7.40
C CYS A 55 -6.10 -2.67 7.87
N GLY A 56 -5.09 -2.35 8.70
CA GLY A 56 -4.92 -1.02 9.27
C GLY A 56 -6.20 -0.54 9.97
N THR A 57 -6.71 0.61 9.58
CA THR A 57 -7.94 1.23 10.13
C THR A 57 -9.24 0.64 9.59
N GLY A 58 -9.20 -0.44 8.81
CA GLY A 58 -10.37 -1.26 8.43
C GLY A 58 -11.23 -0.76 7.29
N GLU A 59 -10.88 0.33 6.63
CA GLU A 59 -11.69 0.96 5.59
C GLU A 59 -11.99 0.02 4.41
N LEU A 60 -10.97 -0.70 3.88
CA LEU A 60 -11.18 -1.64 2.79
C LEU A 60 -12.08 -2.78 3.21
N ALA A 61 -11.82 -3.39 4.37
CA ALA A 61 -12.63 -4.49 4.90
C ALA A 61 -14.11 -4.09 5.01
N TYR A 62 -14.39 -2.88 5.51
CA TYR A 62 -15.75 -2.34 5.56
C TYR A 62 -16.38 -2.20 4.16
N LEU A 63 -15.66 -1.59 3.21
CA LEU A 63 -16.16 -1.41 1.85
C LEU A 63 -16.44 -2.76 1.16
N VAL A 64 -15.61 -3.77 1.39
CA VAL A 64 -15.82 -5.14 0.92
C VAL A 64 -17.06 -5.77 1.55
N ALA A 65 -17.28 -5.57 2.85
CA ALA A 65 -18.50 -6.03 3.53
C ALA A 65 -19.76 -5.41 2.91
N GLN A 66 -19.72 -4.10 2.62
CA GLN A 66 -20.83 -3.37 1.95
C GLN A 66 -21.05 -3.84 0.49
N LYS A 67 -20.05 -4.45 -0.15
CA LYS A 67 -20.18 -5.07 -1.48
C LYS A 67 -20.81 -6.47 -1.44
N GLY A 68 -21.37 -6.88 -0.31
CA GLY A 68 -22.13 -8.13 -0.16
C GLY A 68 -21.25 -9.36 0.06
N ALA A 69 -20.03 -9.22 0.55
CA ALA A 69 -19.24 -10.35 1.02
C ALA A 69 -20.02 -11.15 2.08
N LYS A 70 -19.89 -12.48 2.08
CA LYS A 70 -20.52 -13.35 3.07
C LYS A 70 -19.97 -13.11 4.48
N ARG A 71 -18.66 -12.94 4.57
CA ARG A 71 -17.93 -12.64 5.80
C ARG A 71 -16.60 -11.95 5.46
N VAL A 72 -16.25 -10.93 6.22
CA VAL A 72 -14.97 -10.24 6.12
C VAL A 72 -14.27 -10.27 7.47
N LEU A 73 -13.03 -10.70 7.46
CA LEU A 73 -12.14 -10.69 8.63
C LEU A 73 -10.99 -9.72 8.34
N GLY A 74 -10.92 -8.62 9.09
CA GLY A 74 -9.77 -7.72 9.08
C GLY A 74 -8.81 -8.07 10.21
N ILE A 75 -7.53 -8.24 9.91
CA ILE A 75 -6.49 -8.46 10.92
C ILE A 75 -5.35 -7.47 10.75
N ASP A 76 -4.84 -6.99 11.88
CA ASP A 76 -3.62 -6.20 11.95
C ASP A 76 -2.87 -6.54 13.25
N TYR A 77 -1.57 -6.31 13.29
CA TYR A 77 -0.77 -6.54 14.49
C TYR A 77 -0.73 -5.31 15.41
N SER A 78 -1.18 -4.14 14.94
CA SER A 78 -1.25 -2.90 15.69
C SER A 78 -2.53 -2.81 16.51
N ASP A 79 -2.39 -2.67 17.84
CA ASP A 79 -3.51 -2.42 18.75
C ASP A 79 -4.26 -1.13 18.40
N GLY A 80 -3.49 -0.08 18.05
CA GLY A 80 -4.04 1.23 17.70
C GLY A 80 -4.86 1.18 16.41
N ALA A 81 -4.38 0.45 15.39
CA ALA A 81 -5.10 0.28 14.13
C ALA A 81 -6.45 -0.43 14.34
N ILE A 82 -6.43 -1.56 15.05
CA ILE A 82 -7.64 -2.36 15.31
C ILE A 82 -8.64 -1.59 16.19
N ALA A 83 -8.18 -0.84 17.19
CA ALA A 83 -9.07 -0.01 17.99
C ALA A 83 -9.81 1.06 17.13
N VAL A 84 -9.10 1.67 16.17
CA VAL A 84 -9.72 2.60 15.20
C VAL A 84 -10.70 1.85 14.30
N ALA A 85 -10.32 0.70 13.75
CA ALA A 85 -11.17 -0.09 12.85
C ALA A 85 -12.49 -0.49 13.52
N GLN A 86 -12.42 -1.05 14.74
CA GLN A 86 -13.61 -1.47 15.52
C GLN A 86 -14.52 -0.31 15.91
N LYS A 87 -13.93 0.86 16.19
CA LYS A 87 -14.70 2.07 16.52
C LYS A 87 -15.37 2.70 15.30
N SER A 88 -14.74 2.64 14.14
CA SER A 88 -15.15 3.38 12.95
C SER A 88 -16.12 2.60 12.05
N TRP A 89 -16.05 1.27 12.06
CA TRP A 89 -16.73 0.45 11.07
C TRP A 89 -17.54 -0.67 11.71
N PHE A 90 -18.81 -0.71 11.36
CA PHE A 90 -19.72 -1.77 11.78
C PHE A 90 -20.47 -2.36 10.58
N SER A 91 -20.51 -3.69 10.49
CA SER A 91 -21.38 -4.45 9.60
C SER A 91 -21.56 -5.85 10.18
N PRO A 92 -22.77 -6.47 10.05
CA PRO A 92 -23.05 -7.81 10.61
C PRO A 92 -22.11 -8.92 10.11
N ASN A 93 -21.48 -8.72 8.95
CA ASN A 93 -20.59 -9.66 8.28
C ASN A 93 -19.10 -9.25 8.37
N LEU A 94 -18.75 -8.31 9.28
CA LEU A 94 -17.39 -7.76 9.42
C LEU A 94 -16.88 -7.90 10.85
N GLU A 95 -15.66 -8.44 10.97
CA GLU A 95 -14.97 -8.56 12.25
C GLU A 95 -13.53 -8.04 12.13
N PHE A 96 -13.02 -7.45 13.20
CA PHE A 96 -11.63 -6.98 13.29
C PHE A 96 -10.93 -7.58 14.50
N PHE A 97 -9.74 -8.15 14.28
CA PHE A 97 -8.92 -8.71 15.35
C PHE A 97 -7.46 -8.32 15.24
N LYS A 98 -6.86 -8.06 16.39
CA LYS A 98 -5.41 -8.02 16.50
C LYS A 98 -4.87 -9.44 16.39
N LYS A 99 -4.32 -9.78 15.24
CA LYS A 99 -3.71 -11.09 14.98
C LYS A 99 -2.53 -10.98 14.02
N ASP A 100 -1.57 -11.88 14.19
CA ASP A 100 -0.56 -12.14 13.18
C ASP A 100 -1.15 -13.07 12.11
N ILE A 101 -0.77 -12.88 10.86
CA ILE A 101 -1.17 -13.76 9.77
C ILE A 101 -0.80 -15.22 10.02
N ARG A 102 0.27 -15.47 10.81
CA ARG A 102 0.72 -16.82 11.19
C ARG A 102 -0.30 -17.57 12.05
N ASP A 103 -1.13 -16.86 12.80
CA ASP A 103 -2.13 -17.41 13.71
C ASP A 103 -3.45 -17.77 13.00
N ILE A 104 -3.62 -17.36 11.75
CA ILE A 104 -4.81 -17.67 10.95
C ILE A 104 -4.70 -19.10 10.41
N LYS A 105 -5.74 -19.91 10.67
CA LYS A 105 -5.83 -21.31 10.21
C LYS A 105 -6.98 -21.53 9.23
N GLU A 106 -8.02 -20.71 9.31
CA GLU A 106 -9.17 -20.77 8.41
C GLU A 106 -8.81 -20.35 6.99
N LYS A 107 -9.66 -20.75 6.03
CA LYS A 107 -9.47 -20.45 4.60
C LYS A 107 -10.53 -19.49 4.08
N PHE A 108 -10.16 -18.75 3.04
CA PHE A 108 -10.95 -17.69 2.46
C PHE A 108 -11.02 -17.82 0.94
N ASP A 109 -12.12 -17.34 0.36
CA ASP A 109 -12.25 -17.24 -1.09
C ASP A 109 -11.36 -16.16 -1.67
N VAL A 110 -11.13 -15.11 -0.86
CA VAL A 110 -10.24 -14.00 -1.24
C VAL A 110 -9.41 -13.58 -0.05
N VAL A 111 -8.12 -13.39 -0.28
CA VAL A 111 -7.22 -12.74 0.66
C VAL A 111 -6.73 -11.44 0.02
N VAL A 112 -6.85 -10.33 0.73
CA VAL A 112 -6.29 -9.05 0.32
C VAL A 112 -5.20 -8.60 1.29
N SER A 113 -4.18 -7.89 0.79
CA SER A 113 -3.17 -7.25 1.62
C SER A 113 -2.64 -6.00 0.90
N LEU A 114 -2.97 -4.84 1.42
CA LEU A 114 -2.72 -3.56 0.77
C LEU A 114 -1.65 -2.76 1.51
N GLY A 115 -0.59 -2.39 0.82
CA GLY A 115 0.47 -1.56 1.38
C GLY A 115 1.13 -2.20 2.61
N THR A 116 1.35 -3.51 2.59
CA THR A 116 1.86 -4.28 3.74
C THR A 116 3.15 -5.03 3.41
N LEU A 117 3.22 -5.62 2.22
CA LEU A 117 4.29 -6.55 1.84
C LEU A 117 5.67 -5.88 1.82
N GLU A 118 5.73 -4.61 1.45
CA GLU A 118 6.94 -3.79 1.40
C GLU A 118 7.61 -3.57 2.76
N HIS A 119 6.88 -3.84 3.84
CA HIS A 119 7.34 -3.66 5.22
C HIS A 119 7.79 -4.96 5.89
N LEU A 120 7.52 -6.12 5.28
CA LEU A 120 7.78 -7.43 5.88
C LEU A 120 9.21 -7.88 5.64
N ASP A 121 9.86 -8.47 6.65
CA ASP A 121 11.24 -8.98 6.53
C ASP A 121 11.33 -10.09 5.46
N GLU A 122 10.31 -10.96 5.39
CA GLU A 122 10.26 -12.14 4.52
C GLU A 122 9.03 -12.14 3.59
N PRO A 123 8.98 -11.29 2.56
CA PRO A 123 7.78 -11.08 1.74
C PRO A 123 7.31 -12.36 1.02
N LEU A 124 8.24 -13.19 0.50
CA LEU A 124 7.87 -14.44 -0.15
C LEU A 124 7.30 -15.47 0.85
N ALA A 125 7.82 -15.52 2.08
CA ALA A 125 7.26 -16.38 3.12
C ALA A 125 5.85 -15.94 3.51
N ALA A 126 5.63 -14.63 3.62
CA ALA A 126 4.30 -14.06 3.86
C ALA A 126 3.33 -14.42 2.72
N LEU A 127 3.73 -14.26 1.46
CA LEU A 127 2.91 -14.64 0.30
C LEU A 127 2.59 -16.14 0.28
N ARG A 128 3.55 -17.01 0.64
CA ARG A 128 3.30 -18.46 0.80
C ARG A 128 2.27 -18.74 1.89
N LYS A 129 2.33 -18.01 2.98
CA LYS A 129 1.33 -18.15 4.08
C LYS A 129 -0.04 -17.67 3.60
N LEU A 130 -0.13 -16.50 2.94
CA LEU A 130 -1.39 -15.99 2.38
C LEU A 130 -2.00 -16.97 1.37
N LYS A 131 -1.18 -17.55 0.48
CA LYS A 131 -1.64 -18.59 -0.46
C LYS A 131 -2.25 -19.79 0.28
N LYS A 132 -1.65 -20.26 1.37
CA LYS A 132 -2.17 -21.39 2.16
C LYS A 132 -3.53 -21.11 2.80
N LEU A 133 -3.89 -19.84 2.97
CA LEU A 133 -5.19 -19.40 3.50
C LEU A 133 -6.28 -19.31 2.42
N LEU A 134 -5.97 -19.62 1.17
CA LEU A 134 -6.97 -19.62 0.10
C LEU A 134 -7.73 -20.94 0.04
N ASN A 135 -9.03 -20.83 -0.21
CA ASN A 135 -9.85 -21.93 -0.67
C ASN A 135 -9.38 -22.40 -2.07
N PRO A 136 -9.73 -23.61 -2.53
CA PRO A 136 -9.58 -23.98 -3.94
C PRO A 136 -10.22 -22.92 -4.84
N LYS A 137 -9.51 -22.51 -5.91
CA LYS A 137 -9.91 -21.39 -6.81
C LYS A 137 -9.99 -20.01 -6.14
N GLY A 138 -9.44 -19.85 -4.93
CA GLY A 138 -9.35 -18.57 -4.23
C GLY A 138 -8.37 -17.60 -4.89
N SER A 139 -8.51 -16.32 -4.58
CA SER A 139 -7.70 -15.22 -5.12
C SER A 139 -6.92 -14.50 -4.04
N LEU A 140 -5.70 -14.07 -4.36
CA LEU A 140 -4.88 -13.20 -3.54
C LEU A 140 -4.67 -11.86 -4.27
N ILE A 141 -5.06 -10.75 -3.64
CA ILE A 141 -4.94 -9.41 -4.19
C ILE A 141 -3.99 -8.61 -3.32
N ILE A 142 -2.91 -8.12 -3.93
CA ILE A 142 -1.86 -7.35 -3.25
C ILE A 142 -1.76 -5.97 -3.88
N THR A 143 -1.53 -4.94 -3.07
CA THR A 143 -1.02 -3.66 -3.56
C THR A 143 0.28 -3.30 -2.86
N CYS A 144 1.19 -2.72 -3.62
CA CYS A 144 2.44 -2.15 -3.12
C CYS A 144 2.76 -0.86 -3.86
N PRO A 145 3.55 0.06 -3.28
CA PRO A 145 4.09 1.19 -4.01
C PRO A 145 4.82 0.71 -5.27
N ASN A 146 4.55 1.37 -6.39
CA ASN A 146 5.23 1.10 -7.65
C ASN A 146 6.31 2.17 -7.88
N TRP A 147 7.50 1.71 -8.28
CA TRP A 147 8.68 2.55 -8.46
C TRP A 147 9.10 2.68 -9.94
N THR A 148 8.33 2.07 -10.86
CA THR A 148 8.61 2.12 -12.31
C THR A 148 7.85 3.27 -13.00
N ASN A 149 7.93 4.46 -12.43
CA ASN A 149 7.29 5.69 -12.90
C ASN A 149 8.20 6.90 -12.65
N PRO A 150 7.90 8.11 -13.17
CA PRO A 150 8.74 9.30 -13.00
C PRO A 150 9.10 9.60 -11.54
N ARG A 151 8.12 9.53 -10.64
CA ARG A 151 8.35 9.67 -9.19
C ARG A 151 9.33 8.64 -8.67
N GLY A 152 9.12 7.39 -9.06
CA GLY A 152 9.97 6.27 -8.65
C GLY A 152 11.40 6.42 -9.14
N TYR A 153 11.61 6.79 -10.40
CA TYR A 153 12.96 6.99 -10.95
C TYR A 153 13.75 8.04 -10.17
N ILE A 154 13.15 9.18 -9.86
CA ILE A 154 13.80 10.25 -9.11
C ILE A 154 14.13 9.79 -7.68
N LEU A 155 13.17 9.19 -6.98
CA LEU A 155 13.39 8.76 -5.60
C LEU A 155 14.38 7.59 -5.52
N GLN A 156 14.31 6.61 -6.43
CA GLN A 156 15.27 5.51 -6.47
C GLN A 156 16.69 5.98 -6.82
N THR A 157 16.84 6.99 -7.68
CA THR A 157 18.12 7.63 -7.95
C THR A 157 18.73 8.18 -6.65
N LEU A 158 17.96 8.94 -5.88
CA LEU A 158 18.42 9.46 -4.58
C LEU A 158 18.78 8.33 -3.61
N ARG A 159 17.99 7.26 -3.56
CA ARG A 159 18.24 6.13 -2.67
C ARG A 159 19.50 5.35 -3.08
N ILE A 160 19.61 4.98 -4.36
CA ILE A 160 20.67 4.07 -4.84
C ILE A 160 22.01 4.78 -4.93
N LEU A 161 22.05 6.00 -5.47
CA LEU A 161 23.29 6.72 -5.69
C LEU A 161 23.77 7.50 -4.45
N PHE A 162 22.86 7.90 -3.57
CA PHE A 162 23.17 8.78 -2.44
C PHE A 162 22.78 8.21 -1.09
N ASP A 163 22.31 6.96 -1.02
CA ASP A 163 21.85 6.30 0.21
C ASP A 163 20.80 7.16 0.97
N ALA A 164 19.95 7.87 0.24
CA ALA A 164 18.94 8.73 0.81
C ALA A 164 17.73 7.91 1.33
N LYS A 165 17.25 8.23 2.53
CA LYS A 165 16.06 7.60 3.10
C LYS A 165 14.78 8.18 2.48
N ILE A 166 14.28 7.56 1.42
CA ILE A 166 13.14 8.07 0.62
C ILE A 166 11.77 7.70 1.19
N THR A 167 11.67 6.72 2.09
CA THR A 167 10.43 6.33 2.77
C THR A 167 10.67 6.19 4.28
N LEU A 168 9.59 6.17 5.05
CA LEU A 168 9.68 6.04 6.51
C LEU A 168 9.81 4.59 6.96
N ALA A 169 9.10 3.67 6.29
CA ALA A 169 8.91 2.31 6.77
C ALA A 169 9.19 1.20 5.73
N ASP A 170 9.24 1.53 4.42
CA ASP A 170 9.47 0.52 3.39
C ASP A 170 10.90 -0.01 3.48
N ILE A 171 11.04 -1.31 3.51
CA ILE A 171 12.33 -2.01 3.44
C ILE A 171 12.51 -2.69 2.08
N HIS A 172 11.43 -2.86 1.33
CA HIS A 172 11.43 -3.37 -0.04
C HIS A 172 10.86 -2.35 -1.02
N TYR A 173 11.43 -2.31 -2.21
CA TYR A 173 11.09 -1.40 -3.30
C TYR A 173 10.74 -2.24 -4.53
N PHE A 174 9.59 -2.91 -4.47
CA PHE A 174 9.18 -3.88 -5.49
C PHE A 174 8.84 -3.24 -6.83
N SER A 175 9.10 -4.01 -7.87
CA SER A 175 8.68 -3.77 -9.25
C SER A 175 7.67 -4.84 -9.70
N PRO A 176 6.98 -4.67 -10.82
CA PRO A 176 6.16 -5.73 -11.41
C PRO A 176 6.94 -7.03 -11.71
N LEU A 177 8.24 -6.94 -11.99
CA LEU A 177 9.10 -8.11 -12.23
C LEU A 177 9.27 -8.96 -10.97
N ASP A 178 9.35 -8.34 -9.79
CA ASP A 178 9.43 -9.06 -8.51
C ASP A 178 8.15 -9.88 -8.29
N PHE A 179 6.98 -9.29 -8.59
CA PHE A 179 5.70 -9.98 -8.48
C PHE A 179 5.53 -11.11 -9.50
N GLN A 180 6.05 -10.96 -10.73
CA GLN A 180 6.12 -12.05 -11.70
C GLN A 180 6.98 -13.21 -11.17
N ASN A 181 8.13 -12.91 -10.54
CA ASN A 181 8.97 -13.92 -9.91
C ASN A 181 8.29 -14.58 -8.71
N PHE A 182 7.57 -13.79 -7.87
CA PHE A 182 6.79 -14.36 -6.78
C PHE A 182 5.69 -15.29 -7.30
N ALA A 183 4.97 -14.91 -8.37
CA ALA A 183 3.94 -15.75 -8.98
C ALA A 183 4.50 -17.10 -9.45
N LYS A 184 5.65 -17.10 -10.14
CA LYS A 184 6.37 -18.33 -10.52
C LYS A 184 6.70 -19.20 -9.31
N LYS A 185 7.30 -18.61 -8.25
CA LYS A 185 7.68 -19.34 -7.02
C LYS A 185 6.48 -19.84 -6.21
N LEU A 186 5.31 -19.25 -6.39
CA LEU A 186 4.06 -19.66 -5.77
C LEU A 186 3.28 -20.66 -6.63
N GLY A 187 3.63 -20.84 -7.91
CA GLY A 187 2.82 -21.61 -8.86
C GLY A 187 1.42 -21.02 -9.02
N MET A 188 1.31 -19.69 -9.14
CA MET A 188 0.05 -18.97 -9.33
C MET A 188 0.08 -18.14 -10.60
N LYS A 189 -1.06 -17.99 -11.26
CA LYS A 189 -1.21 -17.06 -12.39
C LYS A 189 -1.27 -15.63 -11.85
N LEU A 190 -0.62 -14.69 -12.51
CA LEU A 190 -0.60 -13.27 -12.14
C LEU A 190 -1.19 -12.40 -13.24
N THR A 191 -2.15 -11.58 -12.90
CA THR A 191 -2.51 -10.37 -13.65
C THR A 191 -2.12 -9.15 -12.85
N TRP A 192 -1.63 -8.10 -13.51
CA TRP A 192 -1.23 -6.88 -12.80
C TRP A 192 -1.44 -5.65 -13.68
N ARG A 193 -1.62 -4.53 -13.02
CA ARG A 193 -1.61 -3.18 -13.58
C ARG A 193 -1.15 -2.19 -12.51
N THR A 194 -0.92 -0.96 -12.91
CA THR A 194 -0.67 0.13 -11.99
C THR A 194 -1.82 1.14 -11.99
N VAL A 195 -2.01 1.81 -10.88
CA VAL A 195 -3.11 2.76 -10.62
C VAL A 195 -2.56 4.02 -9.95
N ASP A 196 -3.41 5.03 -9.75
CA ASP A 196 -3.07 6.30 -9.11
C ASP A 196 -1.94 7.06 -9.84
N HIS A 197 -2.19 7.29 -11.13
CA HIS A 197 -1.22 7.93 -12.03
C HIS A 197 -0.88 9.36 -11.59
N ASP A 198 -1.83 10.09 -11.01
CA ASP A 198 -1.67 11.44 -10.54
C ASP A 198 -0.58 11.59 -9.43
N TRP A 199 -0.48 10.59 -8.55
CA TRP A 199 0.61 10.49 -7.57
C TRP A 199 1.98 10.17 -8.19
N ALA A 200 1.97 9.52 -9.32
CA ALA A 200 3.19 9.07 -9.98
C ALA A 200 3.83 10.14 -10.86
N GLN A 201 3.00 10.99 -11.45
CA GLN A 201 3.42 11.91 -12.51
C GLN A 201 2.52 13.15 -12.69
N GLY A 202 1.39 13.25 -11.98
CA GLY A 202 0.44 14.36 -12.06
C GLY A 202 0.70 15.45 -11.01
N GLU A 203 -0.29 16.33 -10.78
CA GLU A 203 -0.18 17.43 -9.81
C GLU A 203 0.16 16.98 -8.38
N LYS A 204 -0.32 15.81 -7.98
CA LYS A 204 0.01 15.23 -6.67
C LYS A 204 1.48 14.84 -6.54
N LEU A 205 2.18 14.54 -7.65
CA LEU A 205 3.63 14.34 -7.67
C LEU A 205 4.34 15.59 -7.21
N VAL A 206 3.94 16.76 -7.72
CA VAL A 206 4.51 18.04 -7.34
C VAL A 206 4.31 18.31 -5.84
N ALA A 207 3.09 18.10 -5.34
CA ALA A 207 2.78 18.24 -3.91
C ALA A 207 3.61 17.29 -3.05
N ASP A 208 3.79 16.03 -3.48
CA ASP A 208 4.65 15.06 -2.77
C ASP A 208 6.11 15.50 -2.75
N PHE A 209 6.65 16.00 -3.85
CA PHE A 209 8.03 16.48 -3.90
C PHE A 209 8.26 17.76 -3.10
N LYS A 210 7.35 18.74 -3.13
CA LYS A 210 7.40 19.92 -2.26
C LYS A 210 7.54 19.55 -0.78
N ARG A 211 6.84 18.51 -0.36
CA ARG A 211 6.89 18.00 1.01
C ARG A 211 8.10 17.08 1.28
N ARG A 212 8.42 16.18 0.35
CA ARG A 212 9.35 15.07 0.55
C ARG A 212 10.80 15.47 0.34
N LEU A 213 11.13 16.22 -0.71
CA LEU A 213 12.52 16.56 -1.03
C LEU A 213 13.22 17.37 0.07
N PRO A 214 12.58 18.40 0.71
CA PRO A 214 13.18 19.04 1.86
C PRO A 214 13.48 18.08 3.02
N ASN A 215 12.61 17.12 3.27
CA ASN A 215 12.81 16.13 4.33
C ASN A 215 13.97 15.17 4.03
N ILE A 216 14.19 14.83 2.75
CA ILE A 216 15.28 13.95 2.32
C ILE A 216 16.61 14.72 2.26
N LEU A 217 16.61 15.90 1.63
CA LEU A 217 17.83 16.56 1.20
C LEU A 217 18.34 17.63 2.18
N LEU A 218 17.46 18.26 2.98
CA LEU A 218 17.87 19.31 3.91
C LEU A 218 18.03 18.83 5.35
N LYS A 219 17.32 17.78 5.77
CA LYS A 219 17.40 17.24 7.13
C LYS A 219 18.59 16.29 7.31
N ASP A 220 19.00 15.61 6.26
CA ASP A 220 20.17 14.74 6.32
C ASP A 220 21.42 15.57 6.05
N LYS A 221 22.30 15.67 7.06
CA LYS A 221 23.59 16.41 6.98
C LYS A 221 24.54 15.89 5.91
N LYS A 222 24.29 14.71 5.34
CA LYS A 222 25.06 14.17 4.21
C LYS A 222 24.88 15.00 2.94
N PHE A 223 23.75 15.69 2.78
CA PHE A 223 23.42 16.45 1.58
C PHE A 223 23.67 17.94 1.80
N LYS A 224 24.52 18.54 0.98
CA LYS A 224 24.69 19.99 0.90
C LYS A 224 23.78 20.56 -0.19
N THR A 225 22.46 20.51 0.04
CA THR A 225 21.47 20.94 -0.94
C THR A 225 20.91 22.32 -0.56
N ASP A 226 20.90 23.23 -1.54
CA ASP A 226 20.26 24.53 -1.40
C ASP A 226 18.74 24.40 -1.53
N PRO A 227 17.93 24.99 -0.62
CA PRO A 227 16.48 25.06 -0.77
C PRO A 227 16.02 25.63 -2.11
N LEU A 228 16.74 26.61 -2.68
CA LEU A 228 16.45 27.19 -4.00
C LEU A 228 16.64 26.17 -5.13
N ALA A 229 17.59 25.26 -5.03
CA ALA A 229 17.79 24.19 -6.00
C ALA A 229 16.59 23.22 -6.01
N ILE A 230 16.05 22.89 -4.84
CA ILE A 230 14.82 22.09 -4.72
C ILE A 230 13.63 22.82 -5.36
N ALA A 231 13.48 24.12 -5.09
CA ALA A 231 12.40 24.93 -5.67
C ALA A 231 12.48 24.98 -7.20
N LYS A 232 13.68 25.21 -7.75
CA LYS A 232 13.95 25.18 -9.21
C LYS A 232 13.60 23.83 -9.82
N PHE A 233 14.01 22.73 -9.19
CA PHE A 233 13.71 21.38 -9.67
C PHE A 233 12.21 21.10 -9.68
N VAL A 234 11.48 21.46 -8.63
CA VAL A 234 10.03 21.28 -8.56
C VAL A 234 9.33 22.15 -9.62
N SER A 235 9.75 23.41 -9.80
CA SER A 235 9.20 24.29 -10.84
C SER A 235 9.44 23.73 -12.25
N TRP A 236 10.59 23.11 -12.50
CA TRP A 236 10.85 22.44 -13.77
C TRP A 236 9.92 21.24 -14.01
N ILE A 237 9.62 20.44 -12.98
CA ILE A 237 8.62 19.37 -13.10
C ILE A 237 7.24 19.95 -13.44
N GLU A 238 6.81 21.00 -12.74
CA GLU A 238 5.51 21.64 -12.97
C GLU A 238 5.38 22.19 -14.40
N SER A 239 6.42 22.87 -14.88
CA SER A 239 6.38 23.58 -16.18
C SER A 239 6.71 22.70 -17.38
N THR A 240 7.46 21.60 -17.18
CA THR A 240 8.02 20.82 -18.29
C THR A 240 7.50 19.39 -18.31
N ILE A 241 7.49 18.70 -17.17
CA ILE A 241 7.13 17.28 -17.15
C ILE A 241 5.62 17.09 -17.16
N ILE A 242 4.90 17.79 -16.28
CA ILE A 242 3.44 17.65 -16.16
C ILE A 242 2.69 17.87 -17.48
N PRO A 243 3.00 18.89 -18.29
CA PRO A 243 2.28 19.14 -19.55
C PRO A 243 2.45 18.06 -20.62
N ILE A 244 3.57 17.31 -20.59
CA ILE A 244 3.93 16.35 -21.66
C ILE A 244 3.82 14.89 -21.23
N GLU A 245 3.48 14.62 -19.97
CA GLU A 245 3.42 13.26 -19.47
C GLU A 245 2.26 12.46 -20.08
N SER A 246 2.47 11.15 -20.23
CA SER A 246 1.48 10.21 -20.72
C SER A 246 1.21 9.10 -19.71
N ARG A 247 -0.06 8.74 -19.55
CA ARG A 247 -0.48 7.62 -18.70
C ARG A 247 -0.20 6.29 -19.41
N LYS A 248 0.69 5.48 -18.84
CA LYS A 248 0.98 4.13 -19.32
C LYS A 248 0.55 3.10 -18.29
N PRO A 249 0.21 1.84 -18.68
CA PRO A 249 -0.26 0.82 -17.73
C PRO A 249 0.66 0.53 -16.55
N HIS A 250 1.97 0.75 -16.72
CA HIS A 250 2.99 0.50 -15.70
C HIS A 250 3.44 1.76 -14.93
N SER A 251 2.89 2.93 -15.24
CA SER A 251 3.39 4.21 -14.72
C SER A 251 2.63 4.77 -13.51
N GLY A 252 1.60 4.10 -13.02
CA GLY A 252 0.88 4.51 -11.82
C GLY A 252 1.73 4.40 -10.54
N ALA A 253 1.34 5.11 -9.49
CA ALA A 253 2.06 5.14 -8.21
C ALA A 253 1.92 3.86 -7.41
N VAL A 254 0.86 3.10 -7.62
CA VAL A 254 0.56 1.86 -6.91
C VAL A 254 0.41 0.72 -7.91
N GLY A 255 1.11 -0.40 -7.66
CA GLY A 255 0.90 -1.66 -8.35
C GLY A 255 -0.25 -2.43 -7.73
N LEU A 256 -1.15 -2.96 -8.55
CA LEU A 256 -2.21 -3.88 -8.17
C LEU A 256 -1.93 -5.24 -8.78
N TYR A 257 -1.82 -6.26 -7.94
CA TYR A 257 -1.39 -7.61 -8.32
C TYR A 257 -2.44 -8.62 -7.90
N HIS A 258 -3.01 -9.34 -8.86
CA HIS A 258 -4.04 -10.34 -8.65
C HIS A 258 -3.50 -11.72 -9.00
N PHE A 259 -3.30 -12.53 -7.99
CA PHE A 259 -2.86 -13.92 -8.11
C PHE A 259 -4.08 -14.84 -8.12
N LYS A 260 -4.10 -15.77 -9.06
CA LYS A 260 -5.14 -16.80 -9.22
C LYS A 260 -4.50 -18.19 -9.18
N ASN A 261 -5.16 -19.10 -8.49
CA ASN A 261 -4.79 -20.52 -8.51
C ASN A 261 -5.08 -21.15 -9.87
#